data_bcff80874ca987be5caaba957ea14607
#
_entry.id   bcff80874ca987be5caaba957ea14607
#
_cell.length_a   1.000
_cell.length_b   1.000
_cell.length_c   1.000
_cell.angle_alpha   90.00
_cell.angle_beta   90.00
_cell.angle_gamma   90.00
#
_symmetry.space_group_name_H-M   'P 1'
#
loop_
_entity.id
_entity.type
_entity.pdbx_description
1 polymer ?
#
loop_
_entity_poly.entity_id
_entity_poly.type
_entity_poly.pdbx_seq_one_letter_code
_entity_poly.pdbx_strand_id
1 'polypeptide(L)'
;MKAVADLNLDRFMGDWYVLADIETPFDRNAVAPLETYKQAPGGVVETTYSYREGSSDGPLRERNLKGFVSDASPAIWGMQIFWPVKAEYRVVYLDDDYQTTIIGRTKRDFVWVMARTPSIDPATFKALLKTVQTLGYDLEKIRIHEPMRSLHATNTTINAKSSDR
;
A
#
# COMPACT_ATOMS: atom_id res chain seq x y z
N MET A 1 -2.89 5.66 15.72
CA MET A 1 -1.81 5.59 14.71
C MET A 1 -1.58 7.00 14.14
N LYS A 2 -0.34 7.49 14.16
CA LYS A 2 0.00 8.83 13.67
C LYS A 2 0.15 8.79 12.14
N ALA A 3 -0.43 9.76 11.44
CA ALA A 3 -0.17 9.98 10.02
C ALA A 3 1.07 10.87 9.85
N VAL A 4 1.67 10.90 8.65
CA VAL A 4 2.75 11.84 8.32
C VAL A 4 2.25 13.27 8.49
N ALA A 5 3.14 14.18 8.92
CA ALA A 5 2.75 15.56 9.25
C ALA A 5 2.48 16.39 8.00
N ASP A 6 3.40 16.30 7.04
CA ASP A 6 3.39 17.13 5.84
C ASP A 6 3.24 16.24 4.60
N LEU A 7 2.06 16.24 4.00
CA LEU A 7 1.80 15.56 2.76
C LEU A 7 1.37 16.58 1.70
N ASN A 8 2.16 16.67 0.64
CA ASN A 8 1.74 17.40 -0.56
C ASN A 8 0.85 16.47 -1.39
N LEU A 9 -0.44 16.80 -1.43
CA LEU A 9 -1.44 15.97 -2.08
C LEU A 9 -1.21 15.85 -3.60
N ASP A 10 -0.74 16.94 -4.27
CA ASP A 10 -0.45 16.91 -5.71
C ASP A 10 0.68 15.91 -6.04
N ARG A 11 1.75 15.88 -5.23
CA ARG A 11 2.85 14.93 -5.40
C ARG A 11 2.44 13.49 -5.09
N PHE A 12 1.44 13.30 -4.23
CA PHE A 12 0.96 11.98 -3.84
C PHE A 12 0.06 11.35 -4.92
N MET A 13 -0.53 12.13 -5.81
CA MET A 13 -1.38 11.62 -6.89
C MET A 13 -0.63 10.73 -7.88
N GLY A 14 -1.39 10.05 -8.74
CA GLY A 14 -0.87 9.10 -9.76
C GLY A 14 -0.82 7.67 -9.25
N ASP A 15 0.04 6.88 -9.85
CA ASP A 15 0.08 5.43 -9.67
C ASP A 15 0.95 5.00 -8.49
N TRP A 16 0.44 4.01 -7.74
CA TRP A 16 1.12 3.35 -6.64
C TRP A 16 0.94 1.82 -6.74
N TYR A 17 2.02 1.10 -7.00
CA TYR A 17 2.04 -0.36 -7.02
C TYR A 17 1.99 -0.89 -5.60
N VAL A 18 1.05 -1.79 -5.31
CA VAL A 18 0.97 -2.46 -4.01
C VAL A 18 1.98 -3.61 -3.98
N LEU A 19 3.03 -3.46 -3.19
CA LEU A 19 4.09 -4.45 -3.05
C LEU A 19 3.76 -5.51 -2.00
N ALA A 20 3.06 -5.10 -0.95
CA ALA A 20 2.59 -5.98 0.12
C ALA A 20 1.35 -5.38 0.81
N ASP A 21 0.49 -6.25 1.30
CA ASP A 21 -0.74 -5.86 1.99
C ASP A 21 -1.19 -6.90 3.04
N ILE A 22 -2.17 -6.52 3.86
CA ILE A 22 -3.06 -7.49 4.51
C ILE A 22 -4.29 -7.64 3.62
N GLU A 23 -4.54 -8.87 3.18
CA GLU A 23 -5.64 -9.23 2.28
C GLU A 23 -7.00 -8.77 2.82
N THR A 24 -7.82 -8.19 1.95
CA THR A 24 -9.21 -7.87 2.24
C THR A 24 -10.15 -8.93 1.64
N PRO A 25 -11.41 -9.05 2.13
CA PRO A 25 -12.37 -9.96 1.51
C PRO A 25 -12.66 -9.69 0.02
N PHE A 26 -12.30 -8.50 -0.46
CA PHE A 26 -12.63 -8.04 -1.81
C PHE A 26 -11.51 -8.27 -2.84
N ASP A 27 -10.29 -8.63 -2.38
CA ASP A 27 -9.10 -8.72 -3.24
C ASP A 27 -8.27 -10.00 -3.00
N ARG A 28 -8.91 -11.07 -2.49
CA ARG A 28 -8.24 -12.33 -2.16
C ARG A 28 -7.37 -12.91 -3.27
N ASN A 29 -7.81 -12.75 -4.51
CA ASN A 29 -7.11 -13.28 -5.67
C ASN A 29 -6.40 -12.18 -6.47
N ALA A 30 -6.13 -11.01 -5.86
CA ALA A 30 -5.46 -9.92 -6.55
C ALA A 30 -3.99 -10.24 -6.82
N VAL A 31 -3.59 -10.08 -8.08
CA VAL A 31 -2.22 -10.18 -8.55
C VAL A 31 -1.81 -8.84 -9.16
N ALA A 32 -0.61 -8.37 -8.83
CA ALA A 32 -0.07 -7.08 -9.27
C ALA A 32 -1.05 -5.90 -9.05
N PRO A 33 -1.52 -5.68 -7.82
CA PRO A 33 -2.48 -4.62 -7.57
C PRO A 33 -1.84 -3.24 -7.70
N LEU A 34 -2.63 -2.30 -8.22
CA LEU A 34 -2.26 -0.92 -8.49
C LEU A 34 -3.35 0.01 -7.99
N GLU A 35 -2.99 1.05 -7.26
CA GLU A 35 -3.86 2.14 -6.91
C GLU A 35 -3.48 3.41 -7.68
N THR A 36 -4.45 4.01 -8.35
CA THR A 36 -4.29 5.28 -9.06
C THR A 36 -5.14 6.35 -8.39
N TYR A 37 -4.52 7.44 -7.97
CA TYR A 37 -5.17 8.57 -7.30
C TYR A 37 -5.23 9.79 -8.20
N LYS A 38 -6.38 10.47 -8.18
CA LYS A 38 -6.61 11.72 -8.89
C LYS A 38 -7.42 12.67 -8.03
N GLN A 39 -6.96 13.90 -7.88
CA GLN A 39 -7.73 14.93 -7.19
C GLN A 39 -8.98 15.32 -7.99
N ALA A 40 -10.06 15.50 -7.25
CA ALA A 40 -11.32 16.05 -7.73
C ALA A 40 -11.77 17.23 -6.85
N PRO A 41 -12.68 18.07 -7.30
CA PRO A 41 -13.20 19.19 -6.50
C PRO A 41 -13.79 18.75 -5.17
N GLY A 42 -13.73 19.63 -4.16
CA GLY A 42 -14.35 19.40 -2.86
C GLY A 42 -13.59 18.48 -1.92
N GLY A 43 -12.25 18.40 -2.05
CA GLY A 43 -11.42 17.57 -1.17
C GLY A 43 -11.60 16.06 -1.42
N VAL A 44 -11.99 15.70 -2.63
CA VAL A 44 -12.17 14.31 -3.05
C VAL A 44 -10.94 13.82 -3.79
N VAL A 45 -10.52 12.60 -3.50
CA VAL A 45 -9.54 11.83 -4.27
C VAL A 45 -10.27 10.67 -4.94
N GLU A 46 -10.39 10.73 -6.25
CA GLU A 46 -10.84 9.59 -7.06
C GLU A 46 -9.76 8.53 -7.03
N THR A 47 -10.13 7.32 -6.63
CA THR A 47 -9.20 6.20 -6.47
C THR A 47 -9.66 5.06 -7.38
N THR A 48 -8.79 4.63 -8.27
CA THR A 48 -8.98 3.40 -9.04
C THR A 48 -8.06 2.32 -8.51
N TYR A 49 -8.63 1.26 -7.94
CA TYR A 49 -7.91 0.05 -7.55
C TYR A 49 -8.06 -0.98 -8.66
N SER A 50 -6.95 -1.39 -9.27
CA SER A 50 -6.91 -2.36 -10.35
C SER A 50 -5.99 -3.53 -10.03
N TYR A 51 -6.32 -4.73 -10.50
CA TYR A 51 -5.51 -5.94 -10.30
C TYR A 51 -5.85 -7.01 -11.36
N ARG A 52 -4.96 -7.98 -11.55
CA ARG A 52 -5.25 -9.20 -12.30
C ARG A 52 -5.86 -10.25 -11.35
N GLU A 53 -6.92 -10.93 -11.77
CA GLU A 53 -7.60 -11.91 -10.94
C GLU A 53 -6.98 -13.31 -11.11
N GLY A 54 -6.44 -13.85 -10.02
CA GLY A 54 -5.94 -15.23 -9.92
C GLY A 54 -4.54 -15.46 -10.49
N SER A 55 -4.16 -14.80 -11.58
CA SER A 55 -2.82 -14.92 -12.21
C SER A 55 -2.42 -13.65 -12.92
N SER A 56 -1.12 -13.55 -13.30
CA SER A 56 -0.61 -12.41 -14.08
C SER A 56 -1.31 -12.22 -15.44
N ASP A 57 -1.84 -13.28 -16.00
CA ASP A 57 -2.59 -13.28 -17.28
C ASP A 57 -4.11 -13.28 -17.06
N GLY A 58 -4.54 -13.25 -15.80
CA GLY A 58 -5.94 -13.22 -15.42
C GLY A 58 -6.66 -11.95 -15.88
N PRO A 59 -8.00 -11.96 -15.86
CA PRO A 59 -8.77 -10.79 -16.27
C PRO A 59 -8.45 -9.57 -15.39
N LEU A 60 -8.35 -8.40 -16.02
CA LEU A 60 -8.21 -7.13 -15.29
C LEU A 60 -9.52 -6.83 -14.55
N ARG A 61 -9.39 -6.49 -13.28
CA ARG A 61 -10.49 -6.01 -12.44
C ARG A 61 -10.19 -4.59 -11.99
N GLU A 62 -11.21 -3.77 -11.96
CA GLU A 62 -11.12 -2.38 -11.50
C GLU A 62 -12.25 -2.06 -10.54
N ARG A 63 -11.92 -1.26 -9.54
CA ARG A 63 -12.87 -0.68 -8.58
C ARG A 63 -12.60 0.81 -8.45
N ASN A 64 -13.63 1.59 -8.64
CA ASN A 64 -13.58 3.04 -8.44
C ASN A 64 -14.13 3.38 -7.06
N LEU A 65 -13.30 4.04 -6.26
CA LEU A 65 -13.60 4.47 -4.90
C LEU A 65 -13.43 5.99 -4.80
N LYS A 66 -13.93 6.58 -3.72
CA LYS A 66 -13.73 8.00 -3.41
C LYS A 66 -13.11 8.14 -2.02
N GLY A 67 -11.94 8.76 -1.97
CA GLY A 67 -11.33 9.22 -0.74
C GLY A 67 -11.79 10.64 -0.44
N PHE A 68 -12.24 10.88 0.79
CA PHE A 68 -12.59 12.20 1.28
C PHE A 68 -11.48 12.66 2.20
N VAL A 69 -10.72 13.65 1.75
CA VAL A 69 -9.59 14.19 2.51
C VAL A 69 -10.11 14.90 3.76
N SER A 70 -9.48 14.62 4.90
CA SER A 70 -9.85 15.25 6.17
C SER A 70 -9.38 16.71 6.22
N ASP A 71 -10.19 17.61 6.74
CA ASP A 71 -9.83 19.00 7.01
C ASP A 71 -8.67 19.12 8.02
N ALA A 72 -8.49 18.10 8.87
CA ALA A 72 -7.45 18.09 9.88
C ALA A 72 -6.06 17.72 9.34
N SER A 73 -5.99 16.97 8.23
CA SER A 73 -4.71 16.51 7.65
C SER A 73 -4.91 15.95 6.24
N PRO A 74 -4.10 16.38 5.25
CA PRO A 74 -4.12 15.81 3.90
C PRO A 74 -3.66 14.34 3.86
N ALA A 75 -3.03 13.83 4.92
CA ALA A 75 -2.60 12.44 5.05
C ALA A 75 -3.67 11.50 5.63
N ILE A 76 -4.87 11.99 5.90
CA ILE A 76 -5.98 11.21 6.47
C ILE A 76 -7.19 11.35 5.57
N TRP A 77 -7.70 10.22 5.09
CA TRP A 77 -8.89 10.19 4.24
C TRP A 77 -9.95 9.23 4.80
N GLY A 78 -11.20 9.49 4.46
CA GLY A 78 -12.29 8.53 4.59
C GLY A 78 -12.53 7.86 3.23
N MET A 79 -12.03 6.64 3.02
CA MET A 79 -12.22 5.88 1.79
C MET A 79 -13.63 5.30 1.75
N GLN A 80 -14.46 5.72 0.82
CA GLN A 80 -15.83 5.23 0.68
C GLN A 80 -15.86 3.90 -0.08
N ILE A 81 -16.10 2.83 0.66
CA ILE A 81 -16.23 1.47 0.12
C ILE A 81 -17.61 1.28 -0.50
N PHE A 82 -18.66 1.69 0.21
CA PHE A 82 -20.05 1.80 -0.24
C PHE A 82 -20.77 2.83 0.64
N TRP A 83 -21.74 3.51 0.09
CA TRP A 83 -22.50 4.52 0.84
C TRP A 83 -23.34 3.87 1.98
N PRO A 84 -23.34 4.41 3.22
CA PRO A 84 -22.62 5.59 3.70
C PRO A 84 -21.27 5.28 4.37
N VAL A 85 -20.73 4.06 4.24
CA VAL A 85 -19.57 3.58 4.98
C VAL A 85 -18.27 4.11 4.40
N LYS A 86 -17.48 4.78 5.26
CA LYS A 86 -16.12 5.23 4.96
C LYS A 86 -15.13 4.48 5.84
N ALA A 87 -14.13 3.87 5.22
CA ALA A 87 -13.01 3.25 5.91
C ALA A 87 -11.88 4.27 6.13
N GLU A 88 -11.25 4.20 7.30
CA GLU A 88 -10.08 5.03 7.58
C GLU A 88 -8.92 4.65 6.64
N TYR A 89 -8.26 5.66 6.09
CA TYR A 89 -7.07 5.57 5.26
C TYR A 89 -6.08 6.60 5.78
N ARG A 90 -4.89 6.16 6.21
CA ARG A 90 -3.84 7.04 6.74
C ARG A 90 -2.53 6.79 6.03
N VAL A 91 -1.92 7.82 5.49
CA VAL A 91 -0.52 7.78 5.09
C VAL A 91 0.33 7.84 6.35
N VAL A 92 0.89 6.70 6.76
CA VAL A 92 1.63 6.55 8.03
C VAL A 92 3.13 6.59 7.84
N TYR A 93 3.58 6.38 6.62
CA TYR A 93 4.96 6.55 6.16
C TYR A 93 4.96 7.05 4.71
N LEU A 94 5.86 7.94 4.41
CA LEU A 94 6.14 8.45 3.07
C LEU A 94 7.59 8.90 3.05
N ASP A 95 8.37 8.46 2.04
CA ASP A 95 9.73 8.97 1.87
C ASP A 95 9.73 10.37 1.24
N ASP A 96 10.83 11.10 1.40
CA ASP A 96 10.96 12.50 0.98
C ASP A 96 10.79 12.69 -0.54
N ASP A 97 11.14 11.67 -1.31
CA ASP A 97 11.05 11.67 -2.77
C ASP A 97 9.70 11.18 -3.30
N TYR A 98 8.78 10.75 -2.41
CA TYR A 98 7.47 10.22 -2.78
C TYR A 98 7.55 8.96 -3.66
N GLN A 99 8.54 8.10 -3.42
CA GLN A 99 8.74 6.84 -4.14
C GLN A 99 8.15 5.65 -3.42
N THR A 100 8.11 5.68 -2.08
CA THR A 100 7.58 4.61 -1.25
C THR A 100 6.65 5.15 -0.17
N THR A 101 5.60 4.41 0.15
CA THR A 101 4.63 4.80 1.16
C THR A 101 4.05 3.59 1.88
N ILE A 102 3.57 3.80 3.10
CA ILE A 102 2.77 2.83 3.85
C ILE A 102 1.44 3.48 4.22
N ILE A 103 0.38 2.81 3.85
CA ILE A 103 -0.97 3.18 4.24
C ILE A 103 -1.41 2.26 5.38
N GLY A 104 -1.90 2.86 6.45
CA GLY A 104 -2.36 2.11 7.61
C GLY A 104 -3.72 2.55 8.11
N ARG A 105 -4.22 1.81 9.09
CA ARG A 105 -5.47 2.08 9.82
C ARG A 105 -5.25 1.94 11.31
N THR A 106 -5.95 2.76 12.10
CA THR A 106 -5.84 2.73 13.58
C THR A 106 -6.18 1.35 14.15
N LYS A 107 -7.12 0.62 13.51
CA LYS A 107 -7.50 -0.75 13.88
C LYS A 107 -6.43 -1.80 13.57
N ARG A 108 -5.46 -1.48 12.72
CA ARG A 108 -4.41 -2.41 12.23
C ARG A 108 -4.97 -3.67 11.58
N ASP A 109 -6.15 -3.58 11.01
CA ASP A 109 -6.80 -4.68 10.27
C ASP A 109 -6.30 -4.78 8.84
N PHE A 110 -5.91 -3.64 8.22
CA PHE A 110 -5.37 -3.56 6.87
C PHE A 110 -4.16 -2.63 6.82
N VAL A 111 -3.24 -2.94 5.92
CA VAL A 111 -2.05 -2.14 5.60
C VAL A 111 -1.69 -2.35 4.14
N TRP A 112 -1.17 -1.33 3.49
CA TRP A 112 -0.63 -1.40 2.14
C TRP A 112 0.78 -0.81 2.14
N VAL A 113 1.75 -1.56 1.63
CA VAL A 113 3.12 -1.10 1.34
C VAL A 113 3.19 -0.87 -0.15
N MET A 114 3.42 0.36 -0.56
CA MET A 114 3.32 0.76 -1.96
C MET A 114 4.56 1.48 -2.44
N ALA A 115 4.80 1.43 -3.75
CA ALA A 115 5.87 2.17 -4.41
C ALA A 115 5.44 2.69 -5.78
N ARG A 116 6.21 3.64 -6.33
CA ARG A 116 6.00 4.16 -7.69
C ARG A 116 6.40 3.18 -8.78
N THR A 117 7.08 2.10 -8.42
CA THR A 117 7.52 1.03 -9.34
C THR A 117 7.04 -0.32 -8.83
N PRO A 118 6.83 -1.31 -9.72
CA PRO A 118 6.35 -2.64 -9.32
C PRO A 118 7.37 -3.43 -8.49
N SER A 119 8.63 -2.97 -8.46
CA SER A 119 9.68 -3.54 -7.60
C SER A 119 10.61 -2.45 -7.12
N ILE A 120 11.16 -2.62 -5.92
CA ILE A 120 12.16 -1.76 -5.31
C ILE A 120 13.33 -2.60 -4.80
N ASP A 121 14.39 -1.94 -4.40
CA ASP A 121 15.55 -2.59 -3.77
C ASP A 121 15.11 -3.44 -2.54
N PRO A 122 15.60 -4.71 -2.43
CA PRO A 122 15.22 -5.60 -1.34
C PRO A 122 15.54 -5.09 0.07
N ALA A 123 16.61 -4.29 0.24
CA ALA A 123 16.94 -3.71 1.54
C ALA A 123 15.93 -2.63 1.92
N THR A 124 15.54 -1.79 0.99
CA THR A 124 14.47 -0.80 1.15
C THR A 124 13.13 -1.48 1.49
N PHE A 125 12.77 -2.53 0.76
CA PHE A 125 11.54 -3.27 1.04
C PHE A 125 11.54 -3.89 2.45
N LYS A 126 12.66 -4.48 2.87
CA LYS A 126 12.84 -5.02 4.22
C LYS A 126 12.69 -3.93 5.29
N ALA A 127 13.23 -2.72 5.05
CA ALA A 127 13.05 -1.58 5.96
C ALA A 127 11.58 -1.14 6.08
N LEU A 128 10.83 -1.15 4.97
CA LEU A 128 9.39 -0.87 4.99
C LEU A 128 8.62 -1.92 5.80
N LEU A 129 8.91 -3.23 5.62
CA LEU A 129 8.29 -4.28 6.43
C LEU A 129 8.62 -4.14 7.92
N LYS A 130 9.85 -3.75 8.28
CA LYS A 130 10.20 -3.44 9.66
C LYS A 130 9.40 -2.24 10.21
N THR A 131 9.16 -1.23 9.40
CA THR A 131 8.29 -0.11 9.77
C THR A 131 6.86 -0.59 10.01
N VAL A 132 6.30 -1.45 9.16
CA VAL A 132 4.99 -2.08 9.34
C VAL A 132 4.91 -2.81 10.68
N GLN A 133 5.94 -3.59 11.02
CA GLN A 133 6.04 -4.28 12.31
C GLN A 133 6.07 -3.30 13.49
N THR A 134 6.86 -2.24 13.38
CA THR A 134 6.96 -1.19 14.42
C THR A 134 5.63 -0.46 14.63
N LEU A 135 4.83 -0.33 13.59
CA LEU A 135 3.47 0.22 13.66
C LEU A 135 2.47 -0.73 14.34
N GLY A 136 2.90 -1.95 14.69
CA GLY A 136 2.13 -2.94 15.44
C GLY A 136 1.31 -3.90 14.57
N TYR A 137 1.66 -4.05 13.30
CA TYR A 137 1.09 -5.08 12.43
C TYR A 137 1.81 -6.41 12.58
N ASP A 138 1.07 -7.49 12.41
CA ASP A 138 1.56 -8.85 12.39
C ASP A 138 2.08 -9.19 10.97
N LEU A 139 3.38 -9.40 10.84
CA LEU A 139 4.00 -9.69 9.54
C LEU A 139 3.58 -11.06 8.96
N GLU A 140 3.10 -11.99 9.78
CA GLU A 140 2.60 -13.29 9.30
C GLU A 140 1.32 -13.14 8.46
N LYS A 141 0.60 -12.04 8.62
CA LYS A 141 -0.61 -11.71 7.86
C LYS A 141 -0.31 -10.94 6.57
N ILE A 142 0.94 -10.55 6.35
CA ILE A 142 1.32 -9.76 5.17
C ILE A 142 1.46 -10.68 3.96
N ARG A 143 0.67 -10.40 2.93
CA ARG A 143 0.84 -10.96 1.59
C ARG A 143 1.83 -10.09 0.81
N ILE A 144 2.85 -10.70 0.22
CA ILE A 144 3.82 -10.01 -0.64
C ILE A 144 3.48 -10.35 -2.09
N HIS A 145 3.35 -9.32 -2.92
CA HIS A 145 3.05 -9.48 -4.34
C HIS A 145 4.30 -9.68 -5.18
N GLU A 146 4.16 -10.34 -6.36
CA GLU A 146 5.22 -10.40 -7.36
C GLU A 146 5.40 -9.02 -8.04
N PRO A 147 6.62 -8.62 -8.44
CA PRO A 147 7.87 -9.40 -8.34
C PRO A 147 8.58 -9.35 -6.98
N MET A 148 8.11 -8.56 -6.03
CA MET A 148 8.78 -8.40 -4.73
C MET A 148 8.87 -9.69 -3.93
N ARG A 149 7.90 -10.60 -4.04
CA ARG A 149 7.92 -11.89 -3.35
C ARG A 149 9.14 -12.72 -3.73
N SER A 150 9.42 -12.85 -5.02
CA SER A 150 10.58 -13.60 -5.52
C SER A 150 11.91 -12.94 -5.12
N LEU A 151 12.03 -11.63 -5.24
CA LEU A 151 13.22 -10.88 -4.86
C LEU A 151 13.50 -10.95 -3.36
N HIS A 152 12.46 -10.86 -2.53
CA HIS A 152 12.57 -10.95 -1.08
C HIS A 152 13.02 -12.35 -0.63
N ALA A 153 12.43 -13.40 -1.18
CA ALA A 153 12.79 -14.79 -0.87
C ALA A 153 14.26 -15.10 -1.23
N THR A 154 14.73 -14.67 -2.39
CA THR A 154 16.12 -14.85 -2.83
C THR A 154 17.11 -14.17 -1.88
N ASN A 155 16.84 -12.94 -1.47
CA ASN A 155 17.71 -12.19 -0.57
C ASN A 155 17.76 -12.79 0.84
N THR A 156 16.65 -13.31 1.33
CA THR A 156 16.59 -14.00 2.63
C THR A 156 17.44 -15.27 2.63
N THR A 157 17.42 -16.04 1.54
CA THR A 157 18.22 -17.26 1.40
C THR A 157 19.73 -16.98 1.34
N ILE A 158 20.14 -15.90 0.67
CA ILE A 158 21.56 -15.51 0.58
C ILE A 158 22.08 -15.08 1.96
N ASN A 159 21.31 -14.29 2.71
CA ASN A 159 21.71 -13.81 4.04
C ASN A 159 21.79 -14.96 5.07
N ALA A 160 20.91 -15.97 5.00
CA ALA A 160 20.96 -17.13 5.85
C ALA A 160 22.22 -17.98 5.63
N LYS A 161 22.68 -18.12 4.39
CA LYS A 161 23.92 -18.84 4.05
C LYS A 161 25.21 -18.09 4.41
N SER A 162 25.15 -16.76 4.55
CA SER A 162 26.30 -15.93 4.92
C SER A 162 26.56 -15.88 6.43
N SER A 163 25.59 -16.25 7.27
CA SER A 163 25.72 -16.26 8.73
C SER A 163 26.27 -17.56 9.33
N ASP A 164 26.43 -18.61 8.50
CA ASP A 164 26.95 -19.93 8.92
C ASP A 164 28.44 -20.15 8.54
N ARG A 165 29.23 -19.08 8.36
CA ARG A 165 30.66 -19.17 8.11
C ARG A 165 31.50 -18.46 9.13
#